data_db51f1be0e1d5b95cf39971695e064d8
#
_entry.id   db51f1be0e1d5b95cf39971695e064d8
#
_cell.length_a   1.000
_cell.length_b   1.000
_cell.length_c   1.000
_cell.angle_alpha   90.00
_cell.angle_beta   90.00
_cell.angle_gamma   90.00
#
_symmetry.space_group_name_H-M   'P 1'
#
loop_
_entity.id
_entity.type
_entity.pdbx_description
1 polymer ?
#
loop_
_entity_poly.entity_id
_entity_poly.type
_entity_poly.pdbx_seq_one_letter_code
_entity_poly.pdbx_strand_id
1 'polypeptide(L)'
;MNRRKFLTISSGVAIAKFPFHSTIVSHHALESGQASSPRTERRPVLVRAGFTRRASGSEEPTTSQQTVVRSLDSEGRLAVFVVPVGEHEPYRGAPLHVHHEQDEWIHIVAGEFVAEVGGKRFRLKPGDSLLMPMKIPHRWSIAGQPHCGAIHLYTPAGLMDISWDPSPNDNIRQTPEQRKAEFEKYGMTLLGIPLTREEIELTV
;
A
#
# COMPACT_ATOMS: atom_id res chain seq x y z
N MET A 1 -12.55 -25.87 -48.49
CA MET A 1 -11.09 -25.73 -48.54
C MET A 1 -10.75 -24.25 -48.73
N ASN A 2 -10.47 -23.51 -47.66
CA ASN A 2 -10.01 -22.14 -47.78
C ASN A 2 -8.79 -21.96 -46.88
N ARG A 3 -7.64 -21.81 -47.50
CA ARG A 3 -6.34 -21.57 -46.87
C ARG A 3 -6.23 -20.09 -46.53
N ARG A 4 -6.18 -19.73 -45.23
CA ARG A 4 -5.85 -18.38 -44.78
C ARG A 4 -4.34 -18.15 -44.90
N LYS A 5 -3.96 -17.15 -45.69
CA LYS A 5 -2.59 -16.69 -45.84
C LYS A 5 -2.25 -15.80 -44.64
N PHE A 6 -1.22 -16.17 -43.87
CA PHE A 6 -0.62 -15.27 -42.85
C PHE A 6 0.32 -14.28 -43.57
N LEU A 7 0.05 -13.01 -43.36
CA LEU A 7 0.95 -11.94 -43.77
C LEU A 7 1.98 -11.74 -42.66
N THR A 8 3.25 -12.01 -42.95
CA THR A 8 4.36 -11.69 -42.03
C THR A 8 4.83 -10.26 -42.35
N ILE A 9 4.62 -9.31 -41.43
CA ILE A 9 5.17 -7.97 -41.52
C ILE A 9 6.48 -7.98 -40.74
N SER A 10 7.60 -7.90 -41.47
CA SER A 10 8.93 -7.70 -40.90
C SER A 10 9.16 -6.21 -40.71
N SER A 11 9.11 -5.73 -39.45
CA SER A 11 9.47 -4.37 -39.08
C SER A 11 10.97 -4.32 -38.75
N GLY A 12 11.76 -3.78 -39.66
CA GLY A 12 13.16 -3.47 -39.39
C GLY A 12 13.28 -2.30 -38.41
N VAL A 13 13.82 -2.55 -37.22
CA VAL A 13 14.17 -1.52 -36.26
C VAL A 13 15.60 -1.06 -36.58
N ALA A 14 15.73 0.19 -37.05
CA ALA A 14 17.03 0.84 -37.22
C ALA A 14 17.56 1.27 -35.83
N ILE A 15 18.65 0.63 -35.39
CA ILE A 15 19.36 1.03 -34.17
C ILE A 15 20.31 2.19 -34.52
N ALA A 16 19.94 3.40 -34.06
CA ALA A 16 20.83 4.55 -34.12
C ALA A 16 21.93 4.39 -33.07
N LYS A 17 23.19 4.29 -33.53
CA LYS A 17 24.37 4.33 -32.66
C LYS A 17 24.66 5.77 -32.28
N PHE A 18 24.48 6.14 -31.02
CA PHE A 18 25.03 7.41 -30.49
C PHE A 18 26.46 7.19 -30.01
N PRO A 19 27.41 8.08 -30.34
CA PRO A 19 28.75 7.97 -29.81
C PRO A 19 28.79 8.50 -28.36
N PHE A 20 29.09 7.60 -27.41
CA PHE A 20 29.42 7.99 -26.05
C PHE A 20 30.81 8.60 -26.00
N HIS A 21 30.90 9.91 -25.77
CA HIS A 21 32.15 10.55 -25.35
C HIS A 21 32.27 10.35 -23.83
N SER A 22 33.17 9.47 -23.40
CA SER A 22 33.51 9.32 -21.98
C SER A 22 34.54 10.41 -21.62
N THR A 23 34.08 11.46 -20.97
CA THR A 23 34.97 12.38 -20.26
C THR A 23 35.26 11.77 -18.88
N ILE A 24 36.45 11.25 -18.71
CA ILE A 24 36.97 10.79 -17.43
C ILE A 24 37.28 12.02 -16.58
N VAL A 25 36.40 12.38 -15.66
CA VAL A 25 36.69 13.33 -14.61
C VAL A 25 37.23 12.56 -13.43
N SER A 26 38.53 12.65 -13.19
CA SER A 26 39.16 12.11 -11.98
C SER A 26 38.72 12.91 -10.76
N HIS A 27 37.73 12.41 -10.02
CA HIS A 27 37.46 12.90 -8.69
C HIS A 27 38.36 12.16 -7.69
N HIS A 28 39.26 12.92 -7.06
CA HIS A 28 39.95 12.49 -5.85
C HIS A 28 38.88 12.13 -4.79
N ALA A 29 38.79 10.86 -4.47
CA ALA A 29 37.96 10.37 -3.39
C ALA A 29 38.58 10.84 -2.06
N LEU A 30 37.90 11.75 -1.39
CA LEU A 30 38.02 11.91 0.06
C LEU A 30 37.33 10.68 0.66
N GLU A 31 38.12 9.72 1.15
CA GLU A 31 37.65 8.61 1.97
C GLU A 31 37.10 9.16 3.29
N SER A 32 35.83 9.55 3.32
CA SER A 32 35.07 9.60 4.56
C SER A 32 34.63 8.17 4.87
N GLY A 33 35.32 7.55 5.82
CA GLY A 33 34.95 6.23 6.35
C GLY A 33 33.58 6.26 7.00
N GLN A 34 32.52 6.18 6.20
CA GLN A 34 31.20 5.79 6.68
C GLN A 34 31.27 4.28 6.91
N ALA A 35 31.36 3.89 8.19
CA ALA A 35 31.12 2.52 8.60
C ALA A 35 29.76 2.12 8.02
N SER A 36 29.75 1.26 7.00
CA SER A 36 28.56 0.65 6.49
C SER A 36 27.94 -0.13 7.63
N SER A 37 26.79 0.31 8.12
CA SER A 37 26.00 -0.51 9.05
C SER A 37 25.85 -1.90 8.43
N PRO A 38 26.01 -2.97 9.22
CA PRO A 38 25.97 -4.33 8.70
C PRO A 38 24.65 -4.51 7.95
N ARG A 39 24.71 -4.81 6.65
CA ARG A 39 23.54 -5.17 5.86
C ARG A 39 22.89 -6.35 6.56
N THR A 40 21.71 -6.13 7.12
CA THR A 40 20.93 -7.21 7.72
C THR A 40 20.66 -8.22 6.61
N GLU A 41 21.15 -9.45 6.79
CA GLU A 41 20.93 -10.53 5.82
C GLU A 41 19.43 -10.70 5.61
N ARG A 42 18.98 -10.56 4.37
CA ARG A 42 17.57 -10.74 4.03
C ARG A 42 17.19 -12.19 4.19
N ARG A 43 16.14 -12.44 4.95
CA ARG A 43 15.62 -13.77 5.21
C ARG A 43 14.19 -13.89 4.69
N PRO A 44 13.80 -15.07 4.19
CA PRO A 44 12.39 -15.33 3.93
C PRO A 44 11.54 -15.08 5.17
N VAL A 45 10.39 -14.43 4.98
CA VAL A 45 9.43 -14.15 6.04
C VAL A 45 8.14 -14.92 5.74
N LEU A 46 7.74 -15.78 6.67
CA LEU A 46 6.47 -16.49 6.63
C LEU A 46 5.58 -15.96 7.75
N VAL A 47 4.42 -15.43 7.40
CA VAL A 47 3.35 -15.08 8.35
C VAL A 47 2.18 -16.02 8.12
N ARG A 48 1.73 -16.69 9.16
CA ARG A 48 0.62 -17.62 9.05
C ARG A 48 -0.71 -16.91 9.08
N ALA A 49 -1.72 -17.50 8.42
CA ALA A 49 -3.08 -16.98 8.47
C ALA A 49 -3.56 -16.84 9.92
N GLY A 50 -4.23 -15.75 10.24
CA GLY A 50 -4.69 -15.42 11.59
C GLY A 50 -3.62 -14.83 12.51
N PHE A 51 -2.43 -14.50 12.00
CA PHE A 51 -1.37 -13.84 12.77
C PHE A 51 -0.98 -12.52 12.14
N THR A 52 -0.60 -11.56 12.97
CA THR A 52 0.01 -10.28 12.57
C THR A 52 1.40 -10.17 13.16
N ARG A 53 2.24 -9.32 12.56
CA ARG A 53 3.59 -9.04 13.05
C ARG A 53 3.63 -7.66 13.69
N ARG A 54 4.14 -7.61 14.92
CA ARG A 54 4.36 -6.38 15.66
C ARG A 54 5.67 -5.68 15.25
N ALA A 55 5.81 -4.42 15.58
CA ALA A 55 7.02 -3.66 15.37
C ALA A 55 8.26 -4.33 16.01
N SER A 56 8.08 -5.01 17.14
CA SER A 56 9.11 -5.84 17.80
C SER A 56 9.58 -7.04 16.97
N GLY A 57 8.82 -7.44 15.93
CA GLY A 57 9.03 -8.66 15.15
C GLY A 57 8.33 -9.89 15.70
N SER A 58 7.69 -9.81 16.87
CA SER A 58 6.84 -10.88 17.38
C SER A 58 5.58 -11.07 16.54
N GLU A 59 5.05 -12.29 16.52
CA GLU A 59 3.77 -12.63 15.92
C GLU A 59 2.73 -12.80 17.03
N GLU A 60 1.51 -12.37 16.73
CA GLU A 60 0.38 -12.59 17.62
C GLU A 60 -0.89 -12.88 16.83
N PRO A 61 -1.85 -13.63 17.42
CA PRO A 61 -3.13 -13.88 16.78
C PRO A 61 -3.90 -12.59 16.53
N THR A 62 -4.57 -12.50 15.38
CA THR A 62 -5.46 -11.39 15.04
C THR A 62 -6.59 -11.84 14.12
N THR A 63 -7.76 -11.24 14.28
CA THR A 63 -8.90 -11.34 13.35
C THR A 63 -9.09 -10.06 12.55
N SER A 64 -8.31 -9.03 12.89
CA SER A 64 -8.31 -7.74 12.18
C SER A 64 -7.23 -7.69 11.10
N GLN A 65 -6.81 -6.50 10.72
CA GLN A 65 -5.77 -6.31 9.71
C GLN A 65 -4.44 -6.98 10.13
N GLN A 66 -3.84 -7.70 9.19
CA GLN A 66 -2.56 -8.39 9.38
C GLN A 66 -1.43 -7.64 8.70
N THR A 67 -0.35 -7.37 9.41
CA THR A 67 0.92 -6.93 8.81
C THR A 67 1.69 -8.18 8.38
N VAL A 68 1.83 -8.39 7.08
CA VAL A 68 2.50 -9.59 6.51
C VAL A 68 3.89 -9.30 6.00
N VAL A 69 4.14 -8.10 5.46
CA VAL A 69 5.47 -7.61 5.11
C VAL A 69 5.66 -6.24 5.74
N ARG A 70 6.67 -6.11 6.59
CA ARG A 70 7.05 -4.83 7.20
C ARG A 70 8.06 -4.10 6.33
N SER A 71 8.16 -2.79 6.49
CA SER A 71 9.17 -1.96 5.86
C SER A 71 10.58 -2.50 6.10
N LEU A 72 10.88 -2.91 7.34
CA LEU A 72 12.17 -3.51 7.71
C LEU A 72 12.50 -4.80 6.93
N ASP A 73 11.51 -5.63 6.62
CA ASP A 73 11.73 -6.89 5.87
C ASP A 73 12.16 -6.63 4.43
N SER A 74 11.77 -5.48 3.87
CA SER A 74 12.02 -5.07 2.49
C SER A 74 13.07 -3.97 2.34
N GLU A 75 13.71 -3.54 3.43
CA GLU A 75 14.61 -2.36 3.45
C GLU A 75 13.90 -1.09 2.95
N GLY A 76 12.68 -0.85 3.42
CA GLY A 76 11.89 0.34 3.11
C GLY A 76 11.21 0.33 1.74
N ARG A 77 11.32 -0.74 0.94
CA ARG A 77 10.79 -0.74 -0.42
C ARG A 77 9.30 -0.97 -0.49
N LEU A 78 8.77 -1.86 0.35
CA LEU A 78 7.33 -2.12 0.41
C LEU A 78 6.90 -2.55 1.81
N ALA A 79 5.65 -2.27 2.15
CA ALA A 79 4.92 -2.90 3.24
C ALA A 79 3.63 -3.51 2.70
N VAL A 80 3.18 -4.62 3.29
CA VAL A 80 1.94 -5.28 2.89
C VAL A 80 1.09 -5.57 4.11
N PHE A 81 -0.16 -5.14 4.03
CA PHE A 81 -1.20 -5.42 5.00
C PHE A 81 -2.31 -6.23 4.34
N VAL A 82 -2.92 -7.10 5.10
CA VAL A 82 -4.05 -7.93 4.65
C VAL A 82 -5.22 -7.70 5.59
N VAL A 83 -6.36 -7.34 5.03
CA VAL A 83 -7.67 -7.55 5.66
C VAL A 83 -8.03 -8.99 5.35
N PRO A 84 -7.94 -9.92 6.32
CA PRO A 84 -8.17 -11.33 6.05
C PRO A 84 -9.63 -11.55 5.61
N VAL A 85 -9.84 -12.52 4.70
CA VAL A 85 -11.21 -12.86 4.29
C VAL A 85 -11.98 -13.38 5.50
N GLY A 86 -13.08 -12.74 5.85
CA GLY A 86 -13.89 -13.06 7.02
C GLY A 86 -14.94 -11.99 7.32
N GLU A 87 -15.53 -12.10 8.49
CA GLU A 87 -16.53 -11.14 8.96
C GLU A 87 -15.86 -9.89 9.54
N HIS A 88 -16.21 -8.74 9.01
CA HIS A 88 -15.74 -7.43 9.45
C HIS A 88 -16.91 -6.49 9.71
N GLU A 89 -16.65 -5.45 10.49
CA GLU A 89 -17.63 -4.40 10.72
C GLU A 89 -17.93 -3.64 9.43
N PRO A 90 -19.19 -3.59 8.96
CA PRO A 90 -19.57 -2.83 7.77
C PRO A 90 -19.26 -1.34 7.93
N TYR A 91 -19.00 -0.66 6.82
CA TYR A 91 -18.71 0.79 6.73
C TYR A 91 -17.43 1.23 7.45
N ARG A 92 -16.63 0.27 7.93
CA ARG A 92 -15.31 0.55 8.50
C ARG A 92 -14.28 0.79 7.42
N GLY A 93 -13.36 1.74 7.64
CA GLY A 93 -12.26 2.02 6.71
C GLY A 93 -11.35 3.14 7.16
N ALA A 94 -10.43 3.52 6.28
CA ALA A 94 -9.49 4.60 6.51
C ALA A 94 -10.18 5.98 6.39
N PRO A 95 -9.86 6.95 7.26
CA PRO A 95 -10.31 8.32 7.12
C PRO A 95 -9.69 9.00 5.90
N LEU A 96 -10.21 10.16 5.49
CA LEU A 96 -9.59 10.95 4.42
C LEU A 96 -8.20 11.41 4.87
N HIS A 97 -7.19 11.01 4.13
CA HIS A 97 -5.79 11.32 4.40
C HIS A 97 -4.98 11.42 3.10
N VAL A 98 -3.73 11.82 3.22
CA VAL A 98 -2.78 11.87 2.12
C VAL A 98 -1.43 11.32 2.59
N HIS A 99 -0.85 10.42 1.80
CA HIS A 99 0.54 9.99 1.92
C HIS A 99 1.47 10.98 1.23
N HIS A 100 2.57 11.36 1.88
CA HIS A 100 3.52 12.31 1.30
C HIS A 100 4.50 11.64 0.34
N GLU A 101 4.87 10.38 0.60
CA GLU A 101 5.94 9.68 -0.11
C GLU A 101 5.60 8.23 -0.50
N GLN A 102 4.41 7.73 -0.15
CA GLN A 102 4.00 6.36 -0.46
C GLN A 102 2.84 6.34 -1.45
N ASP A 103 2.95 5.50 -2.47
CA ASP A 103 1.79 5.03 -3.19
C ASP A 103 1.12 3.90 -2.39
N GLU A 104 -0.20 3.91 -2.31
CA GLU A 104 -1.00 2.82 -1.78
C GLU A 104 -1.72 2.10 -2.91
N TRP A 105 -1.66 0.78 -2.92
CA TRP A 105 -2.42 -0.05 -3.84
C TRP A 105 -3.31 -1.00 -3.05
N ILE A 106 -4.57 -1.14 -3.46
CA ILE A 106 -5.53 -2.08 -2.89
C ILE A 106 -5.97 -3.09 -3.93
N HIS A 107 -6.09 -4.36 -3.51
CA HIS A 107 -6.71 -5.43 -4.29
C HIS A 107 -7.80 -6.11 -3.47
N ILE A 108 -8.98 -6.25 -4.05
CA ILE A 108 -10.14 -6.84 -3.38
C ILE A 108 -10.14 -8.33 -3.59
N VAL A 109 -10.14 -9.09 -2.49
CA VAL A 109 -10.17 -10.56 -2.48
C VAL A 109 -11.59 -11.08 -2.32
N ALA A 110 -12.39 -10.43 -1.46
CA ALA A 110 -13.77 -10.81 -1.19
C ALA A 110 -14.59 -9.59 -0.76
N GLY A 111 -15.91 -9.65 -0.94
CA GLY A 111 -16.83 -8.56 -0.60
C GLY A 111 -16.66 -7.34 -1.48
N GLU A 112 -17.19 -6.21 -1.05
CA GLU A 112 -17.10 -4.94 -1.79
C GLU A 112 -16.50 -3.84 -0.90
N PHE A 113 -15.76 -2.94 -1.54
CA PHE A 113 -15.20 -1.75 -0.92
C PHE A 113 -15.56 -0.50 -1.74
N VAL A 114 -15.65 0.63 -1.07
CA VAL A 114 -15.73 1.94 -1.73
C VAL A 114 -14.46 2.71 -1.39
N ALA A 115 -13.79 3.23 -2.41
CA ALA A 115 -12.64 4.12 -2.27
C ALA A 115 -12.94 5.49 -2.89
N GLU A 116 -12.43 6.54 -2.29
CA GLU A 116 -12.42 7.89 -2.85
C GLU A 116 -10.98 8.35 -3.02
N VAL A 117 -10.60 8.73 -4.25
CA VAL A 117 -9.24 9.17 -4.61
C VAL A 117 -9.34 10.47 -5.39
N GLY A 118 -8.76 11.55 -4.87
CA GLY A 118 -8.83 12.87 -5.50
C GLY A 118 -10.27 13.37 -5.71
N GLY A 119 -11.19 13.02 -4.81
CA GLY A 119 -12.62 13.36 -4.87
C GLY A 119 -13.46 12.48 -5.80
N LYS A 120 -12.87 11.51 -6.50
CA LYS A 120 -13.59 10.55 -7.33
C LYS A 120 -13.81 9.25 -6.58
N ARG A 121 -15.05 8.74 -6.59
CA ARG A 121 -15.41 7.49 -5.92
C ARG A 121 -15.45 6.30 -6.86
N PHE A 122 -15.08 5.14 -6.32
CA PHE A 122 -15.00 3.87 -6.99
C PHE A 122 -15.60 2.79 -6.09
N ARG A 123 -16.54 1.99 -6.62
CA ARG A 123 -16.98 0.76 -5.99
C ARG A 123 -16.13 -0.39 -6.54
N LEU A 124 -15.48 -1.09 -5.65
CA LEU A 124 -14.52 -2.16 -5.96
C LEU A 124 -15.09 -3.51 -5.56
N LYS A 125 -14.94 -4.50 -6.44
CA LYS A 125 -15.43 -5.88 -6.30
C LYS A 125 -14.26 -6.86 -6.31
N PRO A 126 -14.46 -8.14 -5.94
CA PRO A 126 -13.41 -9.15 -5.98
C PRO A 126 -12.72 -9.22 -7.35
N GLY A 127 -11.39 -9.14 -7.33
CA GLY A 127 -10.54 -9.05 -8.52
C GLY A 127 -10.18 -7.65 -8.97
N ASP A 128 -10.91 -6.61 -8.50
CA ASP A 128 -10.55 -5.21 -8.80
C ASP A 128 -9.32 -4.78 -8.02
N SER A 129 -8.59 -3.84 -8.62
CA SER A 129 -7.43 -3.19 -8.02
C SER A 129 -7.47 -1.70 -8.25
N LEU A 130 -7.04 -0.91 -7.29
CA LEU A 130 -6.96 0.53 -7.38
C LEU A 130 -5.62 1.02 -6.85
N LEU A 131 -4.95 1.88 -7.61
CA LEU A 131 -3.80 2.64 -7.14
C LEU A 131 -4.29 3.98 -6.57
N MET A 132 -3.86 4.30 -5.37
CA MET A 132 -4.04 5.58 -4.68
C MET A 132 -2.67 6.27 -4.63
N PRO A 133 -2.36 7.16 -5.58
CA PRO A 133 -1.02 7.75 -5.68
C PRO A 133 -0.69 8.66 -4.50
N MET A 134 0.60 8.71 -4.14
CA MET A 134 1.11 9.68 -3.17
C MET A 134 0.65 11.11 -3.53
N LYS A 135 0.50 11.95 -2.52
CA LYS A 135 0.06 13.35 -2.65
C LYS A 135 -1.37 13.54 -3.18
N ILE A 136 -2.10 12.46 -3.42
CA ILE A 136 -3.52 12.51 -3.77
C ILE A 136 -4.34 12.10 -2.54
N PRO A 137 -5.20 12.99 -1.99
CA PRO A 137 -6.08 12.64 -0.88
C PRO A 137 -6.97 11.46 -1.22
N HIS A 138 -7.05 10.50 -0.28
CA HIS A 138 -7.88 9.32 -0.46
C HIS A 138 -8.43 8.78 0.86
N ARG A 139 -9.43 7.94 0.76
CA ARG A 139 -10.05 7.16 1.84
C ARG A 139 -10.73 5.93 1.24
N TRP A 140 -10.95 4.92 2.06
CA TRP A 140 -11.69 3.73 1.64
C TRP A 140 -12.50 3.15 2.81
N SER A 141 -13.53 2.36 2.49
CA SER A 141 -14.36 1.67 3.48
C SER A 141 -14.94 0.38 2.92
N ILE A 142 -15.28 -0.54 3.81
CA ILE A 142 -16.04 -1.75 3.51
C ILE A 142 -17.47 -1.35 3.14
N ALA A 143 -18.01 -1.91 2.05
CA ALA A 143 -19.30 -1.53 1.50
C ALA A 143 -20.42 -2.45 2.00
N GLY A 144 -20.89 -2.24 3.23
CA GLY A 144 -22.15 -2.82 3.75
C GLY A 144 -22.20 -4.33 3.99
N GLN A 145 -21.44 -5.12 3.24
CA GLN A 145 -21.35 -6.59 3.38
C GLN A 145 -20.25 -6.94 4.39
N PRO A 146 -20.55 -7.67 5.47
CA PRO A 146 -19.55 -7.97 6.50
C PRO A 146 -18.47 -8.94 6.01
N HIS A 147 -18.81 -9.90 5.14
CA HIS A 147 -17.85 -10.87 4.60
C HIS A 147 -17.00 -10.26 3.51
N CYS A 148 -15.78 -9.83 3.83
CA CYS A 148 -14.88 -9.16 2.92
C CYS A 148 -13.41 -9.50 3.19
N GLY A 149 -12.52 -9.07 2.29
CA GLY A 149 -11.09 -9.21 2.41
C GLY A 149 -10.35 -8.43 1.33
N ALA A 150 -9.19 -7.86 1.67
CA ALA A 150 -8.39 -7.05 0.76
C ALA A 150 -6.90 -7.16 1.09
N ILE A 151 -6.06 -6.84 0.11
CA ILE A 151 -4.61 -6.69 0.25
C ILE A 151 -4.27 -5.23 -0.01
N HIS A 152 -3.52 -4.62 0.89
CA HIS A 152 -2.95 -3.28 0.74
C HIS A 152 -1.44 -3.37 0.61
N LEU A 153 -0.87 -2.68 -0.36
CA LEU A 153 0.56 -2.57 -0.58
C LEU A 153 0.96 -1.10 -0.60
N TYR A 154 2.01 -0.77 0.12
CA TYR A 154 2.60 0.58 0.19
C TYR A 154 4.02 0.55 -0.38
N THR A 155 4.33 1.48 -1.29
CA THR A 155 5.65 1.59 -1.93
C THR A 155 6.03 3.02 -2.25
N PRO A 156 7.24 3.48 -1.84
CA PRO A 156 8.10 2.84 -0.84
C PRO A 156 7.37 2.68 0.50
N ALA A 157 7.79 1.74 1.33
CA ALA A 157 7.11 1.49 2.61
C ALA A 157 7.25 2.66 3.60
N GLY A 158 8.31 3.44 3.48
CA GLY A 158 8.56 4.56 4.37
C GLY A 158 8.56 4.14 5.85
N LEU A 159 7.84 4.88 6.67
CA LEU A 159 7.69 4.61 8.10
C LEU A 159 6.54 3.64 8.44
N MET A 160 5.93 2.99 7.43
CA MET A 160 4.80 2.04 7.60
C MET A 160 5.20 0.72 8.29
N ASP A 161 6.21 0.74 9.18
CA ASP A 161 6.61 -0.42 10.00
C ASP A 161 5.64 -0.73 11.12
N ILE A 162 4.57 0.00 11.17
CA ILE A 162 3.79 0.05 12.35
C ILE A 162 2.56 -0.79 12.13
N SER A 163 2.29 -1.59 13.12
CA SER A 163 0.98 -2.15 13.37
C SER A 163 -0.03 -1.00 13.47
N TRP A 164 -0.28 -0.35 12.34
CA TRP A 164 -1.42 0.52 12.20
C TRP A 164 -2.63 -0.39 12.20
N ASP A 165 -3.09 -0.69 13.40
CA ASP A 165 -4.38 -1.31 13.60
C ASP A 165 -5.41 -0.17 13.61
N PRO A 166 -6.21 0.00 12.55
CA PRO A 166 -7.33 0.92 12.58
C PRO A 166 -8.45 0.34 13.47
N SER A 167 -8.08 -0.30 14.58
CA SER A 167 -9.02 -0.88 15.51
C SER A 167 -10.08 0.15 15.89
N PRO A 168 -11.36 -0.18 15.83
CA PRO A 168 -12.43 0.70 16.28
C PRO A 168 -12.24 1.15 17.73
N ASN A 169 -11.57 0.33 18.53
CA ASN A 169 -11.29 0.61 19.93
C ASN A 169 -10.27 1.76 20.09
N ASP A 170 -9.32 1.92 19.16
CA ASP A 170 -8.38 3.03 19.20
C ASP A 170 -9.01 4.34 18.74
N ASN A 171 -9.93 4.29 17.77
CA ASN A 171 -10.68 5.46 17.32
C ASN A 171 -11.60 6.05 18.42
N ILE A 172 -12.01 5.24 19.41
CA ILE A 172 -12.83 5.68 20.54
C ILE A 172 -11.97 6.25 21.68
N ARG A 173 -10.67 5.90 21.72
CA ARG A 173 -9.75 6.27 22.81
C ARG A 173 -8.84 7.45 22.49
N GLN A 174 -8.63 7.76 21.20
CA GLN A 174 -7.75 8.86 20.79
C GLN A 174 -8.52 10.16 20.62
N THR A 175 -7.94 11.26 21.10
CA THR A 175 -8.44 12.59 20.73
C THR A 175 -8.14 12.88 19.25
N PRO A 176 -8.85 13.84 18.60
CA PRO A 176 -8.54 14.24 17.23
C PRO A 176 -7.07 14.64 17.04
N GLU A 177 -6.47 15.30 18.05
CA GLU A 177 -5.08 15.73 18.04
C GLU A 177 -4.11 14.54 18.10
N GLN A 178 -4.39 13.56 18.95
CA GLN A 178 -3.59 12.33 19.03
C GLN A 178 -3.62 11.56 17.71
N ARG A 179 -4.80 11.45 17.12
CA ARG A 179 -4.96 10.77 15.82
C ARG A 179 -4.22 11.51 14.71
N LYS A 180 -4.30 12.85 14.68
CA LYS A 180 -3.55 13.65 13.71
C LYS A 180 -2.04 13.45 13.86
N ALA A 181 -1.53 13.50 15.10
CA ALA A 181 -0.11 13.28 15.39
C ALA A 181 0.36 11.86 15.00
N GLU A 182 -0.52 10.86 15.12
CA GLU A 182 -0.22 9.50 14.67
C GLU A 182 -0.05 9.43 13.15
N PHE A 183 -0.96 10.04 12.37
CA PHE A 183 -0.80 10.11 10.92
C PHE A 183 0.49 10.81 10.51
N GLU A 184 0.80 11.95 11.13
CA GLU A 184 2.02 12.72 10.86
C GLU A 184 3.29 11.90 11.15
N LYS A 185 3.28 11.10 12.22
CA LYS A 185 4.38 10.19 12.56
C LYS A 185 4.70 9.19 11.43
N TYR A 186 3.71 8.82 10.62
CA TYR A 186 3.84 7.86 9.52
C TYR A 186 3.96 8.50 8.13
N GLY A 187 4.25 9.81 8.08
CA GLY A 187 4.41 10.53 6.82
C GLY A 187 3.09 10.78 6.10
N MET A 188 2.00 10.85 6.85
CA MET A 188 0.66 11.12 6.35
C MET A 188 0.10 12.41 6.95
N THR A 189 -0.88 13.01 6.29
CA THR A 189 -1.70 14.08 6.87
C THR A 189 -3.16 13.63 6.90
N LEU A 190 -3.76 13.67 8.09
CA LEU A 190 -5.20 13.43 8.26
C LEU A 190 -5.98 14.67 7.79
N LEU A 191 -6.90 14.49 6.83
CA LEU A 191 -7.66 15.56 6.19
C LEU A 191 -9.14 15.55 6.55
N GLY A 192 -9.69 14.43 7.01
CA GLY A 192 -11.11 14.33 7.29
C GLY A 192 -11.51 12.99 7.90
N ILE A 193 -12.81 12.71 7.86
CA ILE A 193 -13.42 11.50 8.40
C ILE A 193 -13.45 10.35 7.36
N PRO A 194 -13.68 9.10 7.79
CA PRO A 194 -13.99 7.99 6.87
C PRO A 194 -15.23 8.29 6.01
N LEU A 195 -15.43 7.50 4.96
CA LEU A 195 -16.67 7.53 4.19
C LEU A 195 -17.87 7.25 5.11
N THR A 196 -18.91 8.06 4.98
CA THR A 196 -20.16 7.82 5.69
C THR A 196 -20.94 6.67 5.02
N ARG A 197 -21.85 6.06 5.76
CA ARG A 197 -22.75 5.04 5.22
C ARG A 197 -23.51 5.54 3.98
N GLU A 198 -24.05 6.75 4.03
CA GLU A 198 -24.77 7.34 2.91
C GLU A 198 -23.88 7.51 1.67
N GLU A 199 -22.65 8.01 1.84
CA GLU A 199 -21.69 8.15 0.74
C GLU A 199 -21.35 6.81 0.10
N ILE A 200 -21.24 5.75 0.89
CA ILE A 200 -20.95 4.39 0.43
C ILE A 200 -22.15 3.81 -0.34
N GLU A 201 -23.36 3.95 0.18
CA GLU A 201 -24.58 3.44 -0.44
C GLU A 201 -24.92 4.14 -1.78
N LEU A 202 -24.60 5.43 -1.90
CA LEU A 202 -24.80 6.22 -3.13
C LEU A 202 -23.72 5.99 -4.20
N THR A 203 -22.63 5.30 -3.87
CA THR A 203 -21.57 5.00 -4.85
C THR A 203 -21.96 3.78 -5.68
N VAL A 204 -22.07 3.95 -6.99
CA VAL A 204 -22.48 2.91 -7.97
C VAL A 204 -21.27 2.21 -8.58
#